data_db1e820be241198ee62c37de5f01f3b3
#
_entry.id   db1e820be241198ee62c37de5f01f3b3
#
_cell.length_a   1.000
_cell.length_b   1.000
_cell.length_c   1.000
_cell.angle_alpha   90.00
_cell.angle_beta   90.00
_cell.angle_gamma   90.00
#
_symmetry.space_group_name_H-M   'P 1'
#
loop_
_entity.id
_entity.type
_entity.pdbx_description
1 polymer ?
#
loop_
_entity_poly.entity_id
_entity_poly.type
_entity_poly.pdbx_seq_one_letter_code
_entity_poly.pdbx_strand_id
1 'polypeptide(L)'
;MVVIIDYNVGNLKSVQNAFERIGVETIVSRDHAVIRQAKGIVLPGVGTFPVAMDNLKRFDLMTILKERKDAGIPILGICLGMQILFEKGMEIKECKGLGFLDGEIRLMEVDDKIPHMGWNELCFHQEHPLI
;
A
#
# COMPACT_ATOMS: atom_id res chain seq x y z
N MET A 1 15.84 -3.29 -8.17
CA MET A 1 14.58 -4.03 -8.43
C MET A 1 13.53 -3.60 -7.41
N VAL A 2 12.34 -3.26 -7.87
CA VAL A 2 11.17 -2.96 -7.04
C VAL A 2 10.25 -4.18 -7.02
N VAL A 3 9.73 -4.54 -5.85
CA VAL A 3 8.82 -5.69 -5.70
C VAL A 3 7.39 -5.19 -5.45
N ILE A 4 6.47 -5.62 -6.30
CA ILE A 4 5.03 -5.41 -6.12
C ILE A 4 4.48 -6.62 -5.35
N ILE A 5 3.92 -6.39 -4.19
CA ILE A 5 3.43 -7.47 -3.33
C ILE A 5 2.14 -8.06 -3.88
N ASP A 6 2.16 -9.36 -4.13
CA ASP A 6 0.98 -10.13 -4.50
C ASP A 6 0.33 -10.76 -3.28
N TYR A 7 -0.69 -10.11 -2.74
CA TYR A 7 -1.49 -10.64 -1.63
C TYR A 7 -2.97 -10.81 -2.00
N ASN A 8 -3.22 -11.11 -3.27
CA ASN A 8 -4.54 -11.36 -3.87
C ASN A 8 -5.49 -10.14 -3.84
N VAL A 9 -4.97 -8.94 -3.73
CA VAL A 9 -5.73 -7.70 -3.85
C VAL A 9 -4.94 -6.70 -4.69
N GLY A 10 -5.64 -5.92 -5.51
CA GLY A 10 -5.03 -4.91 -6.35
C GLY A 10 -4.92 -5.31 -7.82
N ASN A 11 -4.80 -4.28 -8.66
CA ASN A 11 -4.56 -4.45 -10.10
C ASN A 11 -3.04 -4.46 -10.36
N LEU A 12 -2.43 -5.61 -10.11
CA LEU A 12 -0.98 -5.80 -10.20
C LEU A 12 -0.41 -5.44 -11.57
N LYS A 13 -1.13 -5.83 -12.65
CA LYS A 13 -0.68 -5.56 -14.03
C LYS A 13 -0.66 -4.07 -14.36
N SER A 14 -1.67 -3.33 -13.91
CA SER A 14 -1.69 -1.87 -14.11
C SER A 14 -0.54 -1.17 -13.40
N VAL A 15 -0.22 -1.60 -12.18
CA VAL A 15 0.93 -1.08 -11.42
C VAL A 15 2.24 -1.42 -12.12
N GLN A 16 2.42 -2.67 -12.56
CA GLN A 16 3.58 -3.09 -13.33
C GLN A 16 3.77 -2.24 -14.59
N ASN A 17 2.72 -2.09 -15.40
CA ASN A 17 2.77 -1.29 -16.62
C ASN A 17 3.13 0.18 -16.35
N ALA A 18 2.69 0.75 -15.23
CA ALA A 18 3.05 2.11 -14.85
C ALA A 18 4.56 2.24 -14.57
N PHE A 19 5.15 1.29 -13.85
CA PHE A 19 6.59 1.26 -13.61
C PHE A 19 7.40 1.00 -14.88
N GLU A 20 6.94 0.10 -15.75
CA GLU A 20 7.57 -0.16 -17.05
C GLU A 20 7.65 1.10 -17.92
N ARG A 21 6.58 1.93 -17.90
CA ARG A 21 6.55 3.20 -18.66
C ARG A 21 7.62 4.21 -18.25
N ILE A 22 8.04 4.17 -17.00
CA ILE A 22 9.11 5.03 -16.47
C ILE A 22 10.47 4.32 -16.42
N GLY A 23 10.58 3.15 -17.06
CA GLY A 23 11.83 2.40 -17.18
C GLY A 23 12.28 1.71 -15.89
N VAL A 24 11.36 1.48 -14.93
CA VAL A 24 11.66 0.82 -13.67
C VAL A 24 11.27 -0.66 -13.73
N GLU A 25 12.25 -1.53 -13.56
CA GLU A 25 12.02 -2.98 -13.49
C GLU A 25 11.31 -3.37 -12.21
N THR A 26 10.23 -4.14 -12.34
CA THR A 26 9.45 -4.65 -11.21
C THR A 26 9.25 -6.15 -11.28
N ILE A 27 9.12 -6.78 -10.11
CA ILE A 27 8.71 -8.18 -9.97
C ILE A 27 7.46 -8.24 -9.08
N VAL A 28 6.44 -8.95 -9.55
CA VAL A 28 5.26 -9.28 -8.73
C VAL A 28 5.58 -10.56 -7.95
N SER A 29 5.54 -10.50 -6.63
CA SER A 29 5.89 -11.65 -5.81
C SER A 29 5.29 -11.58 -4.41
N ARG A 30 5.12 -12.75 -3.80
CA ARG A 30 4.87 -12.96 -2.37
C ARG A 30 5.97 -13.78 -1.69
N ASP A 31 7.00 -14.16 -2.44
CA ASP A 31 8.13 -14.92 -1.92
C ASP A 31 9.01 -14.04 -1.03
N HIS A 32 9.23 -14.45 0.21
CA HIS A 32 10.03 -13.75 1.20
C HIS A 32 11.48 -13.55 0.75
N ALA A 33 12.07 -14.52 0.03
CA ALA A 33 13.45 -14.39 -0.46
C ALA A 33 13.55 -13.27 -1.52
N VAL A 34 12.56 -13.15 -2.40
CA VAL A 34 12.47 -12.07 -3.38
C VAL A 34 12.24 -10.73 -2.70
N ILE A 35 11.31 -10.67 -1.73
CA ILE A 35 11.00 -9.44 -0.99
C ILE A 35 12.22 -8.95 -0.19
N ARG A 36 13.04 -9.85 0.38
CA ARG A 36 14.28 -9.46 1.09
C ARG A 36 15.29 -8.77 0.20
N GLN A 37 15.32 -9.05 -1.08
CA GLN A 37 16.23 -8.44 -2.04
C GLN A 37 15.70 -7.13 -2.65
N ALA A 38 14.48 -6.73 -2.33
CA ALA A 38 13.87 -5.53 -2.86
C ALA A 38 14.63 -4.26 -2.42
N LYS A 39 14.81 -3.34 -3.36
CA LYS A 39 15.26 -1.97 -3.12
C LYS A 39 14.11 -0.99 -2.90
N GLY A 40 12.89 -1.42 -3.16
CA GLY A 40 11.64 -0.73 -2.91
C GLY A 40 10.48 -1.71 -3.00
N ILE A 41 9.44 -1.46 -2.25
CA ILE A 41 8.25 -2.30 -2.18
C ILE A 41 7.04 -1.47 -2.58
N VAL A 42 6.17 -2.04 -3.40
CA VAL A 42 4.86 -1.46 -3.71
C VAL A 42 3.78 -2.37 -3.12
N LEU A 43 2.90 -1.76 -2.35
CA LEU A 43 1.75 -2.41 -1.75
C LEU A 43 0.48 -1.86 -2.43
N PRO A 44 0.03 -2.47 -3.52
CA PRO A 44 -1.20 -2.07 -4.20
C PRO A 44 -2.41 -2.56 -3.42
N GLY A 45 -3.60 -2.06 -3.70
CA GLY A 45 -4.79 -2.64 -3.10
C GLY A 45 -6.07 -2.10 -3.68
N VAL A 46 -7.06 -2.99 -3.81
CA VAL A 46 -8.47 -2.67 -4.05
C VAL A 46 -9.33 -3.55 -3.14
N GLY A 47 -10.50 -3.08 -2.76
CA GLY A 47 -11.41 -3.80 -1.87
C GLY A 47 -11.44 -3.17 -0.47
N THR A 48 -11.62 -3.98 0.56
CA THR A 48 -11.85 -3.52 1.93
C THR A 48 -10.65 -3.74 2.84
N PHE A 49 -10.49 -2.87 3.82
CA PHE A 49 -9.39 -2.91 4.79
C PHE A 49 -9.26 -4.28 5.51
N PRO A 50 -10.34 -4.90 6.04
CA PRO A 50 -10.23 -6.21 6.68
C PRO A 50 -9.75 -7.31 5.74
N VAL A 51 -10.25 -7.35 4.50
CA VAL A 51 -9.85 -8.36 3.51
C VAL A 51 -8.37 -8.25 3.16
N ALA A 52 -7.87 -7.04 3.00
CA ALA A 52 -6.44 -6.81 2.75
C ALA A 52 -5.57 -7.34 3.91
N MET A 53 -5.94 -7.02 5.15
CA MET A 53 -5.19 -7.46 6.33
C MET A 53 -5.26 -8.98 6.53
N ASP A 54 -6.42 -9.61 6.27
CA ASP A 54 -6.58 -11.06 6.35
C ASP A 54 -5.72 -11.77 5.29
N ASN A 55 -5.62 -11.22 4.07
CA ASN A 55 -4.75 -11.75 3.04
C ASN A 55 -3.26 -11.62 3.39
N LEU A 56 -2.84 -10.46 3.92
CA LEU A 56 -1.46 -10.31 4.40
C LEU A 56 -1.09 -11.34 5.48
N LYS A 57 -2.00 -11.62 6.40
CA LYS A 57 -1.84 -12.66 7.42
C LYS A 57 -1.80 -14.05 6.79
N ARG A 58 -2.75 -14.36 5.92
CA ARG A 58 -2.87 -15.65 5.25
C ARG A 58 -1.60 -16.04 4.47
N PHE A 59 -0.93 -15.06 3.85
CA PHE A 59 0.30 -15.28 3.09
C PHE A 59 1.57 -15.00 3.90
N ASP A 60 1.45 -14.83 5.22
CA ASP A 60 2.56 -14.57 6.15
C ASP A 60 3.44 -13.36 5.74
N LEU A 61 2.82 -12.34 5.17
CA LEU A 61 3.55 -11.18 4.62
C LEU A 61 3.83 -10.07 5.65
N MET A 62 3.15 -10.09 6.80
CA MET A 62 3.27 -9.02 7.78
C MET A 62 4.68 -8.91 8.37
N THR A 63 5.30 -10.06 8.68
CA THR A 63 6.64 -10.12 9.28
C THR A 63 7.70 -9.59 8.31
N ILE A 64 7.66 -10.05 7.06
CA ILE A 64 8.65 -9.63 6.06
C ILE A 64 8.50 -8.15 5.69
N LEU A 65 7.27 -7.63 5.61
CA LEU A 65 7.04 -6.20 5.35
C LEU A 65 7.58 -5.34 6.49
N LYS A 66 7.35 -5.75 7.74
CA LYS A 66 7.93 -5.07 8.91
C LYS A 66 9.46 -5.12 8.90
N GLU A 67 10.05 -6.28 8.63
CA GLU A 67 11.51 -6.44 8.49
C GLU A 67 12.08 -5.45 7.47
N ARG A 68 11.43 -5.33 6.30
CA ARG A 68 11.90 -4.43 5.23
C ARG A 68 11.72 -2.95 5.58
N LYS A 69 10.61 -2.59 6.21
CA LYS A 69 10.36 -1.24 6.74
C LYS A 69 11.42 -0.87 7.79
N ASP A 70 11.70 -1.76 8.74
CA ASP A 70 12.69 -1.51 9.80
C ASP A 70 14.14 -1.43 9.25
N ALA A 71 14.40 -2.09 8.11
CA ALA A 71 15.66 -1.96 7.35
C ALA A 71 15.72 -0.66 6.49
N GLY A 72 14.74 0.21 6.55
CA GLY A 72 14.71 1.48 5.82
C GLY A 72 14.40 1.33 4.31
N ILE A 73 13.85 0.20 3.88
CA ILE A 73 13.45 0.03 2.48
C ILE A 73 12.16 0.80 2.21
N PRO A 74 12.12 1.67 1.18
CA PRO A 74 10.93 2.44 0.85
C PRO A 74 9.74 1.54 0.54
N ILE A 75 8.57 1.86 1.10
CA ILE A 75 7.30 1.17 0.85
C ILE A 75 6.30 2.20 0.34
N LEU A 76 5.81 1.99 -0.89
CA LEU A 76 4.76 2.79 -1.50
C LEU A 76 3.42 2.06 -1.40
N GLY A 77 2.49 2.59 -0.62
CA GLY A 77 1.10 2.14 -0.59
C GLY A 77 0.25 2.86 -1.64
N ILE A 78 -0.54 2.10 -2.40
CA ILE A 78 -1.45 2.66 -3.41
C ILE A 78 -2.89 2.33 -3.05
N CYS A 79 -3.75 3.34 -2.89
CA CYS A 79 -5.16 3.22 -2.54
C CYS A 79 -5.33 2.42 -1.22
N LEU A 80 -6.00 1.27 -1.24
CA LEU A 80 -6.13 0.38 -0.08
C LEU A 80 -4.75 0.00 0.51
N GLY A 81 -3.74 -0.21 -0.34
CA GLY A 81 -2.36 -0.47 0.11
C GLY A 81 -1.78 0.66 0.96
N MET A 82 -2.11 1.92 0.65
CA MET A 82 -1.77 3.06 1.50
C MET A 82 -2.54 3.04 2.81
N GLN A 83 -3.83 2.74 2.77
CA GLN A 83 -4.68 2.72 3.96
C GLN A 83 -4.19 1.71 5.01
N ILE A 84 -3.81 0.51 4.60
CA ILE A 84 -3.34 -0.54 5.53
C ILE A 84 -1.97 -0.28 6.15
N LEU A 85 -1.23 0.73 5.69
CA LEU A 85 0.00 1.18 6.37
C LEU A 85 -0.27 1.82 7.74
N PHE A 86 -1.47 2.36 7.95
CA PHE A 86 -1.87 2.99 9.20
C PHE A 86 -2.12 1.98 10.32
N GLU A 87 -2.31 2.48 11.56
CA GLU A 87 -2.49 1.63 12.74
C GLU A 87 -3.77 0.82 12.67
N LYS A 88 -4.86 1.40 12.15
CA LYS A 88 -6.17 0.73 12.04
C LYS A 88 -7.09 1.37 11.00
N GLY A 89 -8.08 0.61 10.58
CA GLY A 89 -9.19 1.06 9.75
C GLY A 89 -10.53 0.76 10.40
N MET A 90 -11.51 1.64 10.14
CA MET A 90 -12.87 1.57 10.67
C MET A 90 -13.89 1.13 9.60
N GLU A 91 -13.43 0.65 8.45
CA GLU A 91 -14.28 0.15 7.40
C GLU A 91 -14.89 -1.20 7.79
N ILE A 92 -16.22 -1.34 7.72
CA ILE A 92 -17.02 -2.51 8.13
C ILE A 92 -16.93 -2.76 9.64
N LYS A 93 -15.73 -2.88 10.19
CA LYS A 93 -15.41 -3.06 11.61
C LYS A 93 -14.03 -2.50 11.90
N GLU A 94 -13.74 -2.23 13.16
CA GLU A 94 -12.38 -1.90 13.56
C GLU A 94 -11.44 -3.06 13.22
N CYS A 95 -10.40 -2.76 12.46
CA CYS A 95 -9.41 -3.73 12.02
C CYS A 95 -8.00 -3.14 12.15
N LYS A 96 -7.08 -3.87 12.79
CA LYS A 96 -5.68 -3.47 12.93
C LYS A 96 -4.98 -3.48 11.57
N GLY A 97 -4.26 -2.40 11.26
CA GLY A 97 -3.39 -2.29 10.09
C GLY A 97 -1.96 -2.74 10.37
N LEU A 98 -1.03 -2.33 9.50
CA LEU A 98 0.39 -2.62 9.66
C LEU A 98 1.06 -1.73 10.73
N GLY A 99 0.50 -0.56 11.02
CA GLY A 99 1.05 0.37 12.00
C GLY A 99 2.42 0.94 11.59
N PHE A 100 2.66 1.13 10.30
CA PHE A 100 3.88 1.77 9.80
C PHE A 100 3.76 3.29 9.80
N LEU A 101 2.55 3.80 9.78
CA LEU A 101 2.17 5.20 9.91
C LEU A 101 1.18 5.36 11.08
N ASP A 102 1.34 6.43 11.83
CA ASP A 102 0.42 6.77 12.91
C ASP A 102 -0.93 7.24 12.36
N GLY A 103 -2.00 6.93 13.08
CA GLY A 103 -3.35 7.35 12.73
C GLY A 103 -4.27 6.22 12.28
N GLU A 104 -5.47 6.60 11.89
CA GLU A 104 -6.53 5.65 11.54
C GLU A 104 -7.27 6.05 10.27
N ILE A 105 -7.78 5.07 9.55
CA ILE A 105 -8.59 5.25 8.35
C ILE A 105 -10.06 5.25 8.74
N ARG A 106 -10.75 6.35 8.44
CA ARG A 106 -12.18 6.57 8.70
C ARG A 106 -12.93 6.97 7.44
N LEU A 107 -14.24 6.81 7.48
CA LEU A 107 -15.12 7.42 6.48
C LEU A 107 -15.02 8.95 6.58
N MET A 108 -14.94 9.62 5.44
CA MET A 108 -14.95 11.11 5.41
C MET A 108 -16.29 11.65 5.87
N GLU A 109 -16.25 12.61 6.78
CA GLU A 109 -17.43 13.37 7.25
C GLU A 109 -17.51 14.68 6.46
N VAL A 110 -18.12 14.62 5.28
CA VAL A 110 -18.24 15.76 4.35
C VAL A 110 -19.66 15.83 3.77
N ASP A 111 -20.15 17.04 3.53
CA ASP A 111 -21.43 17.30 2.87
C ASP A 111 -21.32 17.23 1.34
N ASP A 112 -20.58 16.24 0.84
CA ASP A 112 -20.33 16.04 -0.58
C ASP A 112 -20.41 14.55 -0.96
N LYS A 113 -20.38 14.28 -2.25
CA LYS A 113 -20.48 12.91 -2.76
C LYS A 113 -19.28 12.06 -2.40
N ILE A 114 -19.52 10.90 -1.81
CA ILE A 114 -18.52 9.88 -1.50
C ILE A 114 -18.77 8.65 -2.41
N PRO A 115 -17.71 8.06 -3.02
CA PRO A 115 -16.30 8.43 -2.93
C PRO A 115 -15.96 9.71 -3.71
N HIS A 116 -14.96 10.45 -3.24
CA HIS A 116 -14.38 11.57 -3.98
C HIS A 116 -13.61 11.04 -5.18
N MET A 117 -14.06 11.37 -6.39
CA MET A 117 -13.46 10.93 -7.65
C MET A 117 -13.37 12.09 -8.62
N GLY A 118 -12.22 12.27 -9.24
CA GLY A 118 -12.00 13.32 -10.25
C GLY A 118 -10.53 13.71 -10.35
N TRP A 119 -10.26 14.62 -11.28
CA TRP A 119 -8.96 15.26 -11.42
C TRP A 119 -8.90 16.46 -10.49
N ASN A 120 -7.85 16.53 -9.67
CA ASN A 120 -7.61 17.60 -8.72
C ASN A 120 -6.16 18.04 -8.78
N GLU A 121 -5.91 19.29 -8.40
CA GLU A 121 -4.58 19.80 -8.23
C GLU A 121 -3.99 19.31 -6.89
N LEU A 122 -2.67 19.10 -6.88
CA LEU A 122 -1.93 18.79 -5.66
C LEU A 122 -1.39 20.07 -5.06
N CYS A 123 -1.70 20.34 -3.79
CA CYS A 123 -1.13 21.43 -3.02
C CYS A 123 -0.03 20.87 -2.11
N PHE A 124 1.21 21.28 -2.36
CA PHE A 124 2.36 20.86 -1.56
C PHE A 124 2.60 21.87 -0.45
N HIS A 125 2.58 21.41 0.79
CA HIS A 125 2.81 22.25 1.96
C HIS A 125 4.23 22.13 2.53
N GLN A 126 4.98 21.15 2.07
CA GLN A 126 6.37 20.92 2.45
C GLN A 126 7.10 20.13 1.36
N GLU A 127 8.42 20.25 1.33
CA GLU A 127 9.25 19.39 0.48
C GLU A 127 9.24 17.95 0.98
N HIS A 128 9.14 17.00 0.05
CA HIS A 128 9.19 15.58 0.35
C HIS A 128 9.81 14.81 -0.82
N PRO A 129 10.57 13.73 -0.58
CA PRO A 129 11.22 12.96 -1.66
C PRO A 129 10.28 12.37 -2.72
N LEU A 130 8.97 12.32 -2.47
CA LEU A 130 7.97 11.85 -3.43
C LEU A 130 7.39 12.97 -4.31
N ILE A 131 7.70 14.23 -4.03
CA ILE A 131 7.11 15.40 -4.70
C ILE A 131 8.15 16.52 -4.84
#